data_88a870fedfe3b09802e0e3c9ff6fc8f6
#
_entry.id   88a870fedfe3b09802e0e3c9ff6fc8f6
#
_cell.length_a   1.000
_cell.length_b   1.000
_cell.length_c   1.000
_cell.angle_alpha   90.00
_cell.angle_beta   90.00
_cell.angle_gamma   90.00
#
_symmetry.space_group_name_H-M   'P 1'
#
loop_
_entity.id
_entity.type
_entity.pdbx_description
1 polymer ?
#
loop_
_entity_poly.entity_id
_entity_poly.type
_entity_poly.pdbx_seq_one_letter_code
_entity_poly.pdbx_strand_id
1 'polypeptide(L)'
;MTERTESQKSGLSTRIISSVSGFLEAIVTLLPADAGGRIGPIAPRDGNYCPALRRALPDAPSIPIRFIEGPPWIAPGQDGRVVVEIEDGALDCAGFASGVELELVEGKRVVGILTVLRLWREAMVG
;
A
#
# COMPACT_ATOMS: atom_id res chain seq x y z
N MET A 1 5.79 -28.60 20.98
CA MET A 1 5.04 -28.39 20.55
C MET A 1 4.88 -28.13 20.46
N THR A 2 5.32 -27.97 20.15
CA THR A 2 4.70 -27.66 19.62
C THR A 2 4.70 -27.21 19.25
N GLU A 3 5.23 -27.04 18.89
CA GLU A 3 4.77 -26.65 18.20
C GLU A 3 5.12 -26.07 17.86
N ARG A 4 5.90 -26.01 17.70
CA ARG A 4 5.66 -25.54 17.05
C ARG A 4 6.04 -25.21 16.55
N THR A 5 6.66 -25.41 16.29
CA THR A 5 6.29 -25.25 15.55
C THR A 5 6.45 -24.91 14.98
N GLU A 6 7.06 -25.02 14.63
CA GLU A 6 6.53 -24.94 13.85
C GLU A 6 6.55 -24.63 13.38
N SER A 7 7.26 -24.75 13.22
CA SER A 7 6.57 -24.65 12.58
C SER A 7 6.62 -24.29 12.26
N GLN A 8 7.16 -24.36 12.00
CA GLN A 8 6.49 -24.32 11.50
C GLN A 8 6.42 -24.09 11.07
N LYS A 9 7.07 -24.30 10.79
CA LYS A 9 6.37 -24.34 10.25
C LYS A 9 6.08 -24.17 9.81
N SER A 10 6.60 -24.40 9.68
CA SER A 10 5.67 -24.37 9.16
C SER A 10 5.14 -24.13 9.06
N GLY A 11 5.31 -24.19 9.05
CA GLY A 11 4.20 -24.13 8.73
C GLY A 11 3.66 -23.74 9.14
N LEU A 12 3.73 -23.78 9.17
CA LEU A 12 2.67 -23.53 9.38
C LEU A 12 2.34 -23.04 9.75
N SER A 13 2.49 -23.11 9.66
CA SER A 13 1.62 -22.72 9.87
C SER A 13 1.33 -22.09 10.20
N THR A 14 1.54 -21.85 9.89
CA THR A 14 0.93 -21.36 10.10
C THR A 14 0.69 -20.58 10.22
N ARG A 15 0.53 -20.18 9.67
CA ARG A 15 0.19 -19.35 9.64
C ARG A 15 -0.34 -18.46 10.44
N ILE A 16 -0.64 -18.20 10.49
CA ILE A 16 -1.20 -17.50 11.45
C ILE A 16 -0.59 -16.33 11.80
N ILE A 17 0.40 -16.35 11.82
CA ILE A 17 1.15 -15.37 12.09
C ILE A 17 0.86 -14.11 11.64
N SER A 18 0.78 -13.78 10.64
CA SER A 18 0.65 -12.48 10.15
C SER A 18 -0.60 -11.87 10.54
N SER A 19 -0.91 -11.83 11.73
CA SER A 19 -2.05 -11.14 12.24
C SER A 19 -1.80 -9.65 12.46
N VAL A 20 -0.69 -9.11 12.02
CA VAL A 20 -0.40 -7.69 12.10
C VAL A 20 -0.40 -7.09 10.71
N SER A 21 -1.19 -6.05 10.53
CA SER A 21 -1.24 -5.31 9.28
C SER A 21 -0.66 -3.92 9.47
N GLY A 22 -0.03 -3.39 8.46
CA GLY A 22 0.43 -2.01 8.44
C GLY A 22 -0.54 -1.14 7.67
N PHE A 23 -0.59 0.12 8.03
CA PHE A 23 -1.48 1.09 7.39
C PHE A 23 -0.75 2.40 7.16
N LEU A 24 -1.06 3.04 6.05
CA LEU A 24 -0.58 4.38 5.74
C LEU A 24 -1.78 5.28 5.50
N GLU A 25 -1.78 6.43 6.15
CA GLU A 25 -2.66 7.52 5.76
C GLU A 25 -1.83 8.46 4.90
N ALA A 26 -2.37 8.86 3.77
CA ALA A 26 -1.58 9.55 2.76
C ALA A 26 -2.45 10.45 1.89
N ILE A 27 -1.80 11.38 1.19
CA ILE A 27 -2.42 12.09 0.09
C ILE A 27 -1.94 11.42 -1.20
N VAL A 28 -2.87 10.98 -2.02
CA VAL A 28 -2.53 10.48 -3.34
C VAL A 28 -2.90 11.53 -4.36
N THR A 29 -2.00 11.78 -5.30
CA THR A 29 -2.23 12.68 -6.43
C THR A 29 -2.07 11.86 -7.70
N LEU A 30 -3.15 11.73 -8.45
CA LEU A 30 -3.09 10.99 -9.71
C LEU A 30 -2.57 11.87 -10.81
N LEU A 31 -1.71 11.34 -11.65
CA LEU A 31 -1.22 12.05 -12.82
C LEU A 31 -2.39 12.30 -13.77
N PRO A 32 -2.40 13.44 -14.48
CA PRO A 32 -3.38 13.65 -15.53
C PRO A 32 -3.26 12.58 -16.63
N ALA A 33 -4.35 12.25 -17.27
CA ALA A 33 -4.36 11.22 -18.31
C ALA A 33 -3.39 11.57 -19.45
N ASP A 34 -3.30 12.84 -19.82
CA ASP A 34 -2.42 13.29 -20.90
C ASP A 34 -0.95 13.38 -20.47
N ALA A 35 -0.66 13.18 -19.19
CA ALA A 35 0.71 13.14 -18.68
C ALA A 35 1.15 11.71 -18.36
N GLY A 36 0.52 10.72 -18.97
CA GLY A 36 0.86 9.31 -18.77
C GLY A 36 0.10 8.63 -17.64
N GLY A 37 -0.87 9.31 -17.04
CA GLY A 37 -1.65 8.75 -15.95
C GLY A 37 -2.74 7.81 -16.44
N ARG A 38 -3.60 7.41 -15.51
CA ARG A 38 -4.76 6.55 -15.82
C ARG A 38 -5.76 7.31 -16.67
N ILE A 39 -6.54 6.58 -17.44
CA ILE A 39 -7.63 7.17 -18.20
C ILE A 39 -8.83 7.38 -17.29
N GLY A 40 -9.10 6.46 -16.37
CA GLY A 40 -10.28 6.53 -15.51
C GLY A 40 -9.92 6.78 -14.04
N PRO A 41 -10.94 7.09 -13.22
CA PRO A 41 -10.73 7.34 -11.80
C PRO A 41 -10.44 6.05 -11.03
N ILE A 42 -9.99 6.21 -9.78
CA ILE A 42 -9.91 5.10 -8.84
C ILE A 42 -11.03 5.25 -7.82
N ALA A 43 -11.40 4.13 -7.18
CA ALA A 43 -12.43 4.09 -6.15
C ALA A 43 -11.80 3.58 -4.86
N PRO A 44 -11.22 4.45 -4.02
CA PRO A 44 -10.47 4.00 -2.85
C PRO A 44 -11.25 3.18 -1.85
N ARG A 45 -12.57 3.33 -1.81
CA ARG A 45 -13.38 2.62 -0.83
C ARG A 45 -13.73 1.19 -1.18
N ASP A 46 -13.54 0.80 -2.43
CA ASP A 46 -14.03 -0.50 -2.89
C ASP A 46 -13.24 -1.67 -2.35
N GLY A 47 -12.02 -1.45 -1.89
CA GLY A 47 -11.16 -2.53 -1.44
C GLY A 47 -10.62 -3.38 -2.57
N ASN A 48 -10.90 -3.00 -3.81
CA ASN A 48 -10.47 -3.76 -4.98
C ASN A 48 -9.27 -3.16 -5.70
N TYR A 49 -8.89 -1.96 -5.34
CA TYR A 49 -7.76 -1.30 -6.00
C TYR A 49 -6.48 -1.67 -5.27
N CYS A 50 -5.66 -2.47 -5.92
CA CYS A 50 -4.44 -3.04 -5.34
C CYS A 50 -3.23 -2.73 -6.22
N PRO A 51 -2.79 -1.47 -6.27
CA PRO A 51 -1.57 -1.09 -6.98
C PRO A 51 -0.35 -1.40 -6.12
N ALA A 52 0.80 -0.86 -6.49
CA ALA A 52 2.00 -0.96 -5.69
C ALA A 52 2.57 0.42 -5.40
N LEU A 53 3.37 0.51 -4.36
CA LEU A 53 4.17 1.69 -4.04
C LEU A 53 5.64 1.39 -4.32
N ARG A 54 6.35 2.40 -4.78
CA ARG A 54 7.78 2.26 -5.08
C ARG A 54 8.48 3.57 -4.79
N ARG A 55 9.67 3.51 -4.21
CA ARG A 55 10.49 4.70 -4.08
C ARG A 55 11.02 5.07 -5.46
N ALA A 56 11.16 6.37 -5.71
CA ALA A 56 11.68 6.86 -6.98
C ALA A 56 13.21 6.75 -7.02
N LEU A 57 13.70 5.52 -6.87
CA LEU A 57 15.13 5.20 -6.86
C LEU A 57 15.37 4.04 -7.83
N PRO A 58 16.54 3.96 -8.46
CA PRO A 58 16.85 2.80 -9.31
C PRO A 58 16.74 1.51 -8.52
N ASP A 59 16.16 0.51 -9.14
CA ASP A 59 16.03 -0.83 -8.56
C ASP A 59 15.23 -0.91 -7.27
N ALA A 60 14.43 0.11 -6.96
CA ALA A 60 13.58 0.06 -5.79
C ALA A 60 12.49 -1.01 -5.97
N PRO A 61 12.19 -1.80 -4.94
CA PRO A 61 11.15 -2.81 -5.06
C PRO A 61 9.77 -2.17 -5.10
N SER A 62 8.85 -2.85 -5.79
CA SER A 62 7.43 -2.49 -5.76
C SER A 62 6.77 -3.23 -4.61
N ILE A 63 6.02 -2.51 -3.81
CA ILE A 63 5.39 -3.05 -2.60
C ILE A 63 3.89 -3.03 -2.79
N PRO A 64 3.24 -4.20 -2.81
CA PRO A 64 1.80 -4.25 -3.01
C PRO A 64 1.06 -3.59 -1.85
N ILE A 65 0.01 -2.85 -2.19
CA ILE A 65 -0.85 -2.23 -1.20
C ILE A 65 -2.30 -2.43 -1.63
N ARG A 66 -3.22 -2.14 -0.71
CA ARG A 66 -4.64 -2.14 -1.00
C ARG A 66 -5.26 -0.89 -0.42
N PHE A 67 -6.01 -0.15 -1.22
CA PHE A 67 -6.74 1.01 -0.74
C PHE A 67 -7.95 0.54 0.06
N ILE A 68 -8.17 1.11 1.22
CA ILE A 68 -9.29 0.73 2.08
C ILE A 68 -10.20 1.90 2.43
N GLU A 69 -9.70 3.12 2.48
CA GLU A 69 -10.52 4.29 2.78
C GLU A 69 -10.14 5.46 1.90
N GLY A 70 -11.09 6.34 1.65
CA GLY A 70 -10.85 7.55 0.89
C GLY A 70 -12.15 8.11 0.35
N PRO A 71 -12.06 9.11 -0.52
CA PRO A 71 -13.24 9.62 -1.20
C PRO A 71 -13.82 8.56 -2.15
N PRO A 72 -15.08 8.68 -2.56
CA PRO A 72 -15.67 7.70 -3.48
C PRO A 72 -14.89 7.55 -4.78
N TRP A 73 -14.35 8.65 -5.28
CA TRP A 73 -13.60 8.68 -6.54
C TRP A 73 -12.45 9.66 -6.46
N ILE A 74 -11.33 9.32 -7.09
CA ILE A 74 -10.25 10.27 -7.37
C ILE A 74 -9.99 10.14 -8.86
N ALA A 75 -10.23 11.23 -9.59
CA ALA A 75 -10.04 11.24 -11.03
C ALA A 75 -8.59 11.56 -11.40
N PRO A 76 -8.15 11.21 -12.61
CA PRO A 76 -6.83 11.62 -13.08
C PRO A 76 -6.65 13.13 -12.95
N GLY A 77 -5.51 13.55 -12.44
CA GLY A 77 -5.22 14.96 -12.20
C GLY A 77 -5.72 15.50 -10.88
N GLN A 78 -6.41 14.68 -10.10
CA GLN A 78 -6.94 15.09 -8.79
C GLN A 78 -6.17 14.45 -7.66
N ASP A 79 -6.36 14.95 -6.45
CA ASP A 79 -5.79 14.35 -5.26
C ASP A 79 -6.89 13.98 -4.26
N GLY A 80 -6.53 13.19 -3.28
CA GLY A 80 -7.43 12.80 -2.21
C GLY A 80 -6.68 12.17 -1.05
N ARG A 81 -7.30 12.21 0.11
CA ARG A 81 -6.74 11.61 1.32
C ARG A 81 -7.25 10.20 1.45
N VAL A 82 -6.34 9.27 1.64
CA VAL A 82 -6.64 7.83 1.62
C VAL A 82 -5.98 7.11 2.77
N VAL A 83 -6.47 5.90 3.06
CA VAL A 83 -5.79 4.95 3.91
C VAL A 83 -5.55 3.71 3.08
N VAL A 84 -4.32 3.22 3.11
CA VAL A 84 -3.95 1.98 2.42
C VAL A 84 -3.40 0.97 3.42
N GLU A 85 -3.65 -0.29 3.13
CA GLU A 85 -3.14 -1.40 3.91
C GLU A 85 -1.90 -1.94 3.24
N ILE A 86 -0.90 -2.30 4.04
CA ILE A 86 0.36 -2.80 3.56
C ILE A 86 0.83 -3.90 4.50
N GLU A 87 1.59 -4.84 4.01
CA GLU A 87 2.14 -5.89 4.85
C GLU A 87 3.09 -5.30 5.88
N ASP A 88 2.98 -5.73 7.13
CA ASP A 88 3.73 -5.13 8.24
C ASP A 88 5.24 -5.15 8.00
N GLY A 89 5.78 -6.24 7.50
CA GLY A 89 7.21 -6.34 7.22
C GLY A 89 7.68 -5.33 6.19
N ALA A 90 6.81 -4.92 5.26
CA ALA A 90 7.17 -3.94 4.25
C ALA A 90 7.31 -2.54 4.84
N LEU A 91 6.60 -2.22 5.91
CA LEU A 91 6.76 -0.94 6.59
C LEU A 91 8.17 -0.75 7.11
N ASP A 92 8.78 -1.82 7.59
CA ASP A 92 10.13 -1.72 8.15
C ASP A 92 11.21 -1.66 7.07
N CYS A 93 10.98 -2.31 5.95
CA CYS A 93 12.00 -2.46 4.92
C CYS A 93 12.01 -1.34 3.89
N ALA A 94 10.91 -0.65 3.71
CA ALA A 94 10.76 0.31 2.63
C ALA A 94 11.16 1.73 2.98
N GLY A 95 11.51 2.01 4.23
CA GLY A 95 11.90 3.35 4.64
C GLY A 95 10.75 4.34 4.60
N PHE A 96 9.52 3.87 4.82
CA PHE A 96 8.36 4.75 4.85
C PHE A 96 8.41 5.62 6.09
N ALA A 97 8.09 6.88 5.94
CA ALA A 97 8.01 7.83 7.05
C ALA A 97 7.11 8.98 6.63
N SER A 98 6.61 9.70 7.61
CA SER A 98 5.80 10.90 7.36
C SER A 98 6.56 11.86 6.44
N GLY A 99 5.90 12.35 5.42
CA GLY A 99 6.47 13.27 4.45
C GLY A 99 7.16 12.62 3.26
N VAL A 100 7.37 11.30 3.29
CA VAL A 100 8.01 10.62 2.16
C VAL A 100 7.03 10.55 1.00
N GLU A 101 7.54 10.78 -0.20
CA GLU A 101 6.77 10.64 -1.44
C GLU A 101 7.14 9.34 -2.12
N LEU A 102 6.14 8.62 -2.58
CA LEU A 102 6.30 7.34 -3.24
C LEU A 102 5.56 7.36 -4.56
N GLU A 103 6.05 6.60 -5.52
CA GLU A 103 5.34 6.43 -6.78
C GLU A 103 4.22 5.42 -6.60
N LEU A 104 3.06 5.74 -7.12
CA LEU A 104 1.94 4.80 -7.21
C LEU A 104 2.02 4.14 -8.58
N VAL A 105 2.12 2.81 -8.58
CA VAL A 105 2.47 2.07 -9.80
C VAL A 105 1.40 1.03 -10.10
N GLU A 106 0.95 1.01 -11.35
CA GLU A 106 0.09 -0.06 -11.87
C GLU A 106 0.91 -0.84 -12.90
N GLY A 107 1.28 -2.07 -12.55
CA GLY A 107 2.20 -2.82 -13.39
C GLY A 107 3.56 -2.14 -13.44
N LYS A 108 3.92 -1.64 -14.61
CA LYS A 108 5.19 -0.92 -14.78
C LYS A 108 4.99 0.58 -14.96
N ARG A 109 3.76 1.05 -14.84
CA ARG A 109 3.45 2.45 -15.14
C ARG A 109 3.20 3.24 -13.86
N VAL A 110 3.87 4.36 -13.72
CA VAL A 110 3.61 5.30 -12.64
C VAL A 110 2.32 6.04 -12.98
N VAL A 111 1.33 5.96 -12.09
CA VAL A 111 0.04 6.61 -12.30
C VAL A 111 -0.22 7.73 -11.31
N GLY A 112 0.63 7.89 -10.31
CA GLY A 112 0.44 8.94 -9.31
C GLY A 112 1.59 8.99 -8.32
N ILE A 113 1.43 9.89 -7.36
CA ILE A 113 2.37 10.08 -6.24
C ILE A 113 1.56 9.96 -4.97
N LEU A 114 2.11 9.27 -4.00
CA LEU A 114 1.52 9.12 -2.68
C LEU A 114 2.46 9.74 -1.65
N THR A 115 1.95 10.71 -0.89
CA THR A 115 2.72 11.37 0.16
C THR A 115 2.24 10.85 1.50
N VAL A 116 3.13 10.22 2.25
CA VAL A 116 2.79 9.61 3.54
C VAL A 116 2.53 10.69 4.57
N LEU A 117 1.38 10.62 5.25
CA LEU A 117 1.06 11.50 6.37
C LEU A 117 1.40 10.83 7.70
N ARG A 118 1.02 9.58 7.87
CA ARG A 118 1.36 8.80 9.05
C ARG A 118 1.25 7.32 8.74
N LEU A 119 1.84 6.51 9.58
CA LEU A 119 1.76 5.06 9.45
C LEU A 119 1.56 4.44 10.83
N TRP A 120 0.91 3.28 10.86
CA TRP A 120 0.67 2.57 12.11
C TRP A 120 0.45 1.08 11.82
N ARG A 121 0.43 0.30 12.89
CA ARG A 121 0.19 -1.14 12.82
C ARG A 121 -0.98 -1.49 13.73
N GLU A 122 -1.75 -2.48 13.29
CA GLU A 122 -2.84 -3.02 14.10
C GLU A 122 -2.76 -4.52 14.07
N ALA A 123 -2.84 -5.14 15.25
CA ALA A 123 -2.94 -6.58 15.34
C ALA A 123 -4.38 -6.98 15.02
N MET A 124 -4.51 -8.00 14.16
CA MET A 124 -5.82 -8.55 13.84
C MET A 124 -6.08 -9.67 14.83
N VAL A 125 -7.10 -9.49 15.65
CA VAL A 125 -7.47 -10.52 16.62
C VAL A 125 -8.60 -11.31 16.02
N GLY A 126 -8.31 -12.54 15.71
CA GLY A 126 -9.33 -13.26 15.02
C GLY A 126 -9.66 -14.59 15.55
#